data_be0ec57bbbab6b5a77a1e6b575eccae2
#
_entry.id   be0ec57bbbab6b5a77a1e6b575eccae2
#
_cell.length_a   1.000
_cell.length_b   1.000
_cell.length_c   1.000
_cell.angle_alpha   90.00
_cell.angle_beta   90.00
_cell.angle_gamma   90.00
#
_symmetry.space_group_name_H-M   'P 1'
#
loop_
_entity.id
_entity.type
_entity.pdbx_description
1 polymer ?
#
loop_
_entity_poly.entity_id
_entity_poly.type
_entity_poly.pdbx_seq_one_letter_code
_entity_poly.pdbx_strand_id
1 'polypeptide(L)'
;MFYNLLAKTNNTTLVLFVPMLCSFLIAFFSLKFFKRILPKDQGRAFAVNGALSEGKPRGAGIIFVTSFTLCTALFYPLDIENIIYLVLVYAAMLSGYFDDAAETPWGNLKKGLIDLVISLGIAFTYYFYNGSQVKLYITDSTFTIPAPLFIILAGVLVWTAINVTNCTDGVDGLCGSLVMTVLLPLAFMVTKSGAADMLLPMIMFVTLAAYLWFNCSPSQMLMGDAGSRALGVFLAIMFLKTAAPFAFIPMAIVIILDGGLGLLKLSFRRFLKIKNFMEGIRTPLHDHARKNKGWSDTQVVIRFTILQIIVNLCFMAFVL
;
A
#
# COMPACT_ATOMS: atom_id res chain seq x y z
N MET A 1 8.83 11.35 -20.52
CA MET A 1 8.77 11.88 -21.90
C MET A 1 7.46 12.63 -22.15
N PHE A 2 6.30 12.04 -21.96
CA PHE A 2 5.00 12.71 -22.17
C PHE A 2 4.71 13.82 -21.15
N TYR A 3 5.23 13.71 -19.92
CA TYR A 3 5.13 14.79 -18.92
C TYR A 3 5.60 16.14 -19.49
N ASN A 4 6.80 16.18 -20.11
CA ASN A 4 7.34 17.42 -20.65
C ASN A 4 6.51 18.01 -21.82
N LEU A 5 5.81 17.15 -22.59
CA LEU A 5 4.89 17.61 -23.63
C LEU A 5 3.64 18.23 -23.02
N LEU A 6 3.07 17.61 -22.00
CA LEU A 6 1.89 18.12 -21.29
C LEU A 6 2.23 19.39 -20.50
N ALA A 7 3.38 19.45 -19.85
CA ALA A 7 3.83 20.63 -19.09
C ALA A 7 3.98 21.88 -19.99
N LYS A 8 4.37 21.70 -21.26
CA LYS A 8 4.45 22.81 -22.26
C LYS A 8 3.10 23.46 -22.57
N THR A 9 1.99 22.79 -22.30
CA THR A 9 0.64 23.35 -22.54
C THR A 9 0.26 24.43 -21.51
N ASN A 10 1.01 24.58 -20.42
CA ASN A 10 0.69 25.43 -19.26
C ASN A 10 -0.71 25.19 -18.68
N ASN A 11 -1.31 24.02 -18.96
CA ASN A 11 -2.64 23.66 -18.49
C ASN A 11 -2.52 22.55 -17.43
N THR A 12 -2.58 22.95 -16.16
CA THR A 12 -2.48 22.05 -15.01
C THR A 12 -3.54 20.95 -15.05
N THR A 13 -4.74 21.25 -15.54
CA THR A 13 -5.82 20.28 -15.66
C THR A 13 -5.45 19.16 -16.63
N LEU A 14 -4.86 19.47 -17.78
CA LEU A 14 -4.41 18.47 -18.75
C LEU A 14 -3.25 17.63 -18.20
N VAL A 15 -2.33 18.27 -17.47
CA VAL A 15 -1.19 17.60 -16.83
C VAL A 15 -1.63 16.52 -15.84
N LEU A 16 -2.77 16.73 -15.15
CA LEU A 16 -3.33 15.74 -14.22
C LEU A 16 -4.28 14.76 -14.91
N PHE A 17 -5.22 15.28 -15.72
CA PHE A 17 -6.30 14.48 -16.31
C PHE A 17 -5.80 13.39 -17.26
N VAL A 18 -4.91 13.75 -18.20
CA VAL A 18 -4.42 12.80 -19.22
C VAL A 18 -3.66 11.62 -18.60
N PRO A 19 -2.68 11.83 -17.72
CA PRO A 19 -2.01 10.71 -17.03
C PRO A 19 -2.96 9.81 -16.25
N MET A 20 -3.90 10.40 -15.50
CA MET A 20 -4.85 9.63 -14.70
C MET A 20 -5.76 8.77 -15.59
N LEU A 21 -6.34 9.35 -16.63
CA LEU A 21 -7.21 8.61 -17.56
C LEU A 21 -6.44 7.48 -18.27
N CYS A 22 -5.26 7.79 -18.82
CA CYS A 22 -4.43 6.80 -19.50
C CYS A 22 -4.02 5.68 -18.55
N SER A 23 -3.61 5.99 -17.32
CA SER A 23 -3.19 5.00 -16.33
C SER A 23 -4.34 4.09 -15.93
N PHE A 24 -5.55 4.64 -15.72
CA PHE A 24 -6.74 3.83 -15.47
C PHE A 24 -7.03 2.87 -16.63
N LEU A 25 -7.04 3.37 -17.86
CA LEU A 25 -7.36 2.56 -19.05
C LEU A 25 -6.30 1.47 -19.28
N ILE A 26 -5.00 1.81 -19.19
CA ILE A 26 -3.91 0.86 -19.33
C ILE A 26 -4.04 -0.25 -18.28
N ALA A 27 -4.21 0.10 -17.01
CA ALA A 27 -4.37 -0.87 -15.94
C ALA A 27 -5.64 -1.73 -16.12
N PHE A 28 -6.77 -1.11 -16.46
CA PHE A 28 -8.04 -1.80 -16.66
C PHE A 28 -7.96 -2.86 -17.77
N PHE A 29 -7.46 -2.46 -18.94
CA PHE A 29 -7.33 -3.39 -20.06
C PHE A 29 -6.26 -4.44 -19.80
N SER A 30 -5.13 -4.07 -19.17
CA SER A 30 -4.10 -5.05 -18.78
C SER A 30 -4.65 -6.10 -17.83
N LEU A 31 -5.39 -5.71 -16.79
CA LEU A 31 -6.06 -6.64 -15.87
C LEU A 31 -7.09 -7.52 -16.59
N LYS A 32 -7.91 -6.93 -17.46
CA LYS A 32 -8.93 -7.66 -18.22
C LYS A 32 -8.33 -8.74 -19.10
N PHE A 33 -7.23 -8.45 -19.81
CA PHE A 33 -6.65 -9.39 -20.78
C PHE A 33 -5.66 -10.36 -20.14
N PHE A 34 -4.81 -9.89 -19.21
CA PHE A 34 -3.74 -10.70 -18.64
C PHE A 34 -4.13 -11.50 -17.39
N LYS A 35 -5.35 -11.33 -16.83
CA LYS A 35 -5.78 -12.14 -15.67
C LYS A 35 -5.72 -13.65 -15.90
N ARG A 36 -5.79 -14.10 -17.15
CA ARG A 36 -5.80 -15.53 -17.51
C ARG A 36 -4.43 -16.21 -17.34
N ILE A 37 -3.35 -15.45 -17.35
CA ILE A 37 -1.98 -15.98 -17.19
C ILE A 37 -1.53 -16.03 -15.73
N LEU A 38 -2.33 -15.49 -14.80
CA LEU A 38 -2.02 -15.51 -13.38
C LEU A 38 -2.16 -16.93 -12.80
N PRO A 39 -1.33 -17.28 -11.80
CA PRO A 39 -1.52 -18.51 -11.04
C PRO A 39 -2.89 -18.52 -10.39
N LYS A 40 -3.41 -19.72 -10.13
CA LYS A 40 -4.70 -19.90 -9.48
C LYS A 40 -4.51 -20.04 -7.98
N ASP A 41 -5.40 -19.39 -7.20
CA ASP A 41 -5.41 -19.55 -5.75
C ASP A 41 -5.74 -21.01 -5.39
N GLN A 42 -4.97 -21.57 -4.47
CA GLN A 42 -5.12 -22.95 -4.01
C GLN A 42 -6.13 -23.10 -2.86
N GLY A 43 -6.77 -21.97 -2.46
CA GLY A 43 -7.57 -21.90 -1.24
C GLY A 43 -6.69 -21.80 0.01
N ARG A 44 -7.23 -21.23 1.07
CA ARG A 44 -6.54 -21.13 2.37
C ARG A 44 -7.40 -21.78 3.44
N ALA A 45 -7.00 -22.95 3.92
CA ALA A 45 -7.74 -23.72 4.94
C ALA A 45 -8.03 -22.93 6.23
N PHE A 46 -7.17 -21.95 6.56
CA PHE A 46 -7.29 -21.16 7.79
C PHE A 46 -8.01 -19.81 7.62
N ALA A 47 -8.23 -19.36 6.36
CA ALA A 47 -8.92 -18.10 6.09
C ALA A 47 -10.43 -18.26 6.16
N VAL A 48 -11.11 -17.19 6.59
CA VAL A 48 -12.57 -17.13 6.53
C VAL A 48 -12.98 -17.15 5.05
N ASN A 49 -13.85 -18.10 4.68
CA ASN A 49 -14.28 -18.31 3.29
C ASN A 49 -13.14 -18.63 2.30
N GLY A 50 -11.99 -19.13 2.79
CA GLY A 50 -10.83 -19.43 1.95
C GLY A 50 -11.11 -20.43 0.80
N ALA A 51 -12.08 -21.32 0.95
CA ALA A 51 -12.54 -22.20 -0.13
C ALA A 51 -13.21 -21.44 -1.29
N LEU A 52 -13.79 -20.25 -1.05
CA LEU A 52 -14.46 -19.45 -2.10
C LEU A 52 -13.45 -18.73 -3.01
N SER A 53 -12.19 -18.68 -2.64
CA SER A 53 -11.12 -18.11 -3.45
C SER A 53 -10.44 -19.13 -4.35
N GLU A 54 -10.64 -20.43 -4.11
CA GLU A 54 -10.02 -21.50 -4.88
C GLU A 54 -10.31 -21.36 -6.39
N GLY A 55 -9.25 -21.46 -7.18
CA GLY A 55 -9.32 -21.34 -8.64
C GLY A 55 -9.38 -19.89 -9.18
N LYS A 56 -9.53 -18.85 -8.32
CA LYS A 56 -9.45 -17.46 -8.77
C LYS A 56 -8.00 -17.10 -9.17
N PRO A 57 -7.81 -16.24 -10.20
CA PRO A 57 -6.50 -15.67 -10.51
C PRO A 57 -5.94 -14.93 -9.30
N ARG A 58 -4.70 -15.26 -8.90
CA ARG A 58 -4.00 -14.66 -7.76
C ARG A 58 -2.69 -14.01 -8.23
N GLY A 59 -2.22 -12.98 -7.52
CA GLY A 59 -1.03 -12.22 -7.89
C GLY A 59 -1.32 -11.13 -8.92
N ALA A 60 -2.56 -10.63 -9.00
CA ALA A 60 -2.91 -9.52 -9.89
C ALA A 60 -2.07 -8.26 -9.62
N GLY A 61 -1.39 -8.20 -8.48
CA GLY A 61 -0.38 -7.19 -8.16
C GLY A 61 0.64 -7.01 -9.25
N ILE A 62 1.12 -8.09 -9.90
CA ILE A 62 2.10 -7.98 -10.99
C ILE A 62 1.57 -7.14 -12.15
N ILE A 63 0.29 -7.22 -12.46
CA ILE A 63 -0.31 -6.51 -13.58
C ILE A 63 -0.48 -5.03 -13.24
N PHE A 64 -1.13 -4.71 -12.12
CA PHE A 64 -1.42 -3.31 -11.82
C PHE A 64 -0.18 -2.53 -11.35
N VAL A 65 0.77 -3.15 -10.64
CA VAL A 65 2.03 -2.48 -10.26
C VAL A 65 2.92 -2.27 -11.51
N THR A 66 2.95 -3.21 -12.45
CA THR A 66 3.64 -3.00 -13.73
C THR A 66 2.98 -1.88 -14.53
N SER A 67 1.64 -1.83 -14.58
CA SER A 67 0.91 -0.73 -15.22
C SER A 67 1.21 0.61 -14.56
N PHE A 68 1.22 0.67 -13.23
CA PHE A 68 1.63 1.85 -12.46
C PHE A 68 3.05 2.30 -12.80
N THR A 69 4.01 1.37 -12.78
CA THR A 69 5.43 1.67 -13.08
C THR A 69 5.60 2.21 -14.49
N LEU A 70 4.93 1.59 -15.47
CA LEU A 70 4.95 2.04 -16.87
C LEU A 70 4.34 3.43 -17.00
N CYS A 71 3.17 3.68 -16.42
CA CYS A 71 2.50 4.97 -16.49
C CYS A 71 3.30 6.07 -15.77
N THR A 72 3.93 5.74 -14.65
CA THR A 72 4.83 6.67 -13.95
C THR A 72 6.04 7.01 -14.83
N ALA A 73 6.65 6.03 -15.50
CA ALA A 73 7.75 6.27 -16.42
C ALA A 73 7.36 7.16 -17.62
N LEU A 74 6.11 7.07 -18.07
CA LEU A 74 5.60 7.87 -19.19
C LEU A 74 5.20 9.29 -18.80
N PHE A 75 4.56 9.45 -17.65
CA PHE A 75 3.82 10.67 -17.29
C PHE A 75 4.36 11.42 -16.08
N TYR A 76 5.35 10.89 -15.34
CA TYR A 76 5.93 11.54 -14.17
C TYR A 76 7.35 12.04 -14.47
N PRO A 77 7.78 13.22 -13.95
CA PRO A 77 9.14 13.68 -14.08
C PRO A 77 10.06 12.83 -13.19
N LEU A 78 10.70 11.82 -13.80
CA LEU A 78 11.60 10.93 -13.08
C LEU A 78 12.97 11.57 -12.85
N ASP A 79 13.39 11.58 -11.60
CA ASP A 79 14.75 11.76 -11.13
C ASP A 79 15.34 10.43 -10.61
N ILE A 80 16.58 10.42 -10.22
CA ILE A 80 17.27 9.22 -9.74
C ILE A 80 16.61 8.67 -8.46
N GLU A 81 16.18 9.54 -7.55
CA GLU A 81 15.48 9.17 -6.32
C GLU A 81 14.21 8.37 -6.63
N ASN A 82 13.36 8.93 -7.52
CA ASN A 82 12.09 8.30 -7.89
C ASN A 82 12.31 6.99 -8.68
N ILE A 83 13.36 6.91 -9.49
CA ILE A 83 13.74 5.65 -10.17
C ILE A 83 14.08 4.56 -9.15
N ILE A 84 14.90 4.89 -8.13
CA ILE A 84 15.24 3.93 -7.07
C ILE A 84 13.97 3.46 -6.34
N TYR A 85 13.05 4.38 -5.99
CA TYR A 85 11.79 4.01 -5.36
C TYR A 85 10.93 3.09 -6.24
N LEU A 86 10.81 3.39 -7.53
CA LEU A 86 10.09 2.52 -8.46
C LEU A 86 10.70 1.12 -8.54
N VAL A 87 12.03 1.01 -8.58
CA VAL A 87 12.74 -0.27 -8.55
C VAL A 87 12.44 -1.04 -7.26
N LEU A 88 12.45 -0.37 -6.11
CA LEU A 88 12.18 -1.01 -4.81
C LEU A 88 10.70 -1.44 -4.66
N VAL A 89 9.75 -0.63 -5.14
CA VAL A 89 8.31 -1.02 -5.22
C VAL A 89 8.15 -2.25 -6.13
N TYR A 90 8.83 -2.25 -7.29
CA TYR A 90 8.78 -3.36 -8.23
C TYR A 90 9.45 -4.63 -7.66
N ALA A 91 10.54 -4.48 -6.91
CA ALA A 91 11.19 -5.59 -6.21
C ALA A 91 10.29 -6.20 -5.12
N ALA A 92 9.55 -5.37 -4.37
CA ALA A 92 8.56 -5.85 -3.41
C ALA A 92 7.43 -6.63 -4.11
N MET A 93 6.92 -6.10 -5.23
CA MET A 93 5.93 -6.79 -6.06
C MET A 93 6.44 -8.13 -6.56
N LEU A 94 7.65 -8.18 -7.14
CA LEU A 94 8.23 -9.43 -7.63
C LEU A 94 8.44 -10.44 -6.52
N SER A 95 8.92 -10.01 -5.34
CA SER A 95 9.09 -10.92 -4.20
C SER A 95 7.77 -11.53 -3.75
N GLY A 96 6.69 -10.73 -3.73
CA GLY A 96 5.36 -11.22 -3.43
C GLY A 96 4.81 -12.15 -4.52
N TYR A 97 5.03 -11.82 -5.79
CA TYR A 97 4.59 -12.65 -6.91
C TYR A 97 5.26 -14.03 -6.93
N PHE A 98 6.57 -14.09 -6.69
CA PHE A 98 7.28 -15.37 -6.62
C PHE A 98 6.85 -16.21 -5.39
N ASP A 99 6.41 -15.59 -4.32
CA ASP A 99 5.80 -16.29 -3.20
C ASP A 99 4.40 -16.82 -3.55
N ASP A 100 3.57 -15.99 -4.19
CA ASP A 100 2.22 -16.38 -4.65
C ASP A 100 2.25 -17.51 -5.70
N ALA A 101 3.29 -17.55 -6.53
CA ALA A 101 3.46 -18.54 -7.60
C ALA A 101 4.19 -19.81 -7.14
N ALA A 102 4.77 -19.82 -5.93
CA ALA A 102 5.51 -20.96 -5.42
C ALA A 102 4.58 -22.12 -5.05
N GLU A 103 4.98 -23.35 -5.37
CA GLU A 103 4.24 -24.55 -4.94
C GLU A 103 4.11 -24.65 -3.43
N THR A 104 5.15 -24.25 -2.70
CA THR A 104 5.15 -24.13 -1.24
C THR A 104 5.43 -22.68 -0.85
N PRO A 105 4.58 -22.06 0.00
CA PRO A 105 4.77 -20.68 0.45
C PRO A 105 6.15 -20.48 1.10
N TRP A 106 6.75 -19.31 0.84
CA TRP A 106 8.05 -18.98 1.44
C TRP A 106 7.97 -18.86 2.95
N GLY A 107 9.01 -19.32 3.64
CA GLY A 107 9.11 -19.17 5.08
C GLY A 107 9.20 -17.71 5.52
N ASN A 108 8.69 -17.43 6.73
CA ASN A 108 8.64 -16.06 7.30
C ASN A 108 10.02 -15.37 7.36
N LEU A 109 11.11 -16.14 7.58
CA LEU A 109 12.47 -15.59 7.64
C LEU A 109 12.90 -15.03 6.28
N LYS A 110 12.66 -15.77 5.19
CA LYS A 110 13.01 -15.33 3.83
C LYS A 110 12.23 -14.06 3.46
N LYS A 111 10.91 -14.05 3.72
CA LYS A 111 10.07 -12.85 3.49
C LYS A 111 10.57 -11.67 4.31
N GLY A 112 10.81 -11.86 5.61
CA GLY A 112 11.26 -10.81 6.51
C GLY A 112 12.62 -10.22 6.14
N LEU A 113 13.57 -11.03 5.65
CA LEU A 113 14.87 -10.54 5.17
C LEU A 113 14.74 -9.71 3.89
N ILE A 114 13.93 -10.13 2.95
CA ILE A 114 13.67 -9.36 1.72
C ILE A 114 13.02 -8.02 2.07
N ASP A 115 12.01 -8.02 2.96
CA ASP A 115 11.35 -6.81 3.43
C ASP A 115 12.34 -5.87 4.15
N LEU A 116 13.25 -6.41 4.94
CA LEU A 116 14.29 -5.64 5.62
C LEU A 116 15.22 -4.94 4.62
N VAL A 117 15.69 -5.67 3.61
CA VAL A 117 16.56 -5.10 2.56
C VAL A 117 15.85 -3.98 1.81
N ILE A 118 14.60 -4.18 1.40
CA ILE A 118 13.79 -3.16 0.73
C ILE A 118 13.58 -1.96 1.65
N SER A 119 13.24 -2.19 2.92
CA SER A 119 13.00 -1.14 3.91
C SER A 119 14.23 -0.28 4.16
N LEU A 120 15.38 -0.90 4.32
CA LEU A 120 16.66 -0.18 4.47
C LEU A 120 17.02 0.56 3.19
N GLY A 121 16.83 -0.05 2.01
CA GLY A 121 17.05 0.61 0.73
C GLY A 121 16.26 1.92 0.59
N ILE A 122 14.96 1.91 0.96
CA ILE A 122 14.11 3.10 0.95
C ILE A 122 14.58 4.13 2.00
N ALA A 123 14.87 3.69 3.22
CA ALA A 123 15.29 4.57 4.30
C ALA A 123 16.61 5.30 3.99
N PHE A 124 17.59 4.59 3.44
CA PHE A 124 18.86 5.17 2.99
C PHE A 124 18.66 6.11 1.81
N THR A 125 17.87 5.72 0.80
CA THR A 125 17.57 6.58 -0.36
C THR A 125 16.91 7.86 0.09
N TYR A 126 15.87 7.79 0.92
CA TYR A 126 15.21 8.99 1.43
C TYR A 126 16.17 9.89 2.20
N TYR A 127 16.94 9.32 3.14
CA TYR A 127 17.91 10.09 3.92
C TYR A 127 18.96 10.79 3.05
N PHE A 128 19.46 10.10 2.03
CA PHE A 128 20.46 10.64 1.11
C PHE A 128 19.98 11.85 0.33
N TYR A 129 18.74 11.84 -0.15
CA TYR A 129 18.18 12.91 -0.99
C TYR A 129 17.45 14.00 -0.18
N ASN A 130 16.86 13.66 0.97
CA ASN A 130 15.96 14.56 1.70
C ASN A 130 16.43 14.88 3.14
N GLY A 131 17.44 14.16 3.64
CA GLY A 131 17.91 14.32 5.02
C GLY A 131 16.97 13.66 6.03
N SER A 132 17.00 14.19 7.26
CA SER A 132 16.28 13.61 8.42
C SER A 132 15.37 14.61 9.14
N GLN A 133 14.97 15.69 8.44
CA GLN A 133 14.01 16.64 8.98
C GLN A 133 12.60 16.06 8.93
N VAL A 134 11.87 16.17 10.04
CA VAL A 134 10.52 15.63 10.19
C VAL A 134 9.57 16.74 10.60
N LYS A 135 8.42 16.83 9.93
CA LYS A 135 7.33 17.75 10.27
C LYS A 135 6.26 17.01 11.08
N LEU A 136 5.79 17.67 12.15
CA LEU A 136 4.61 17.27 12.91
C LEU A 136 3.49 18.28 12.63
N TYR A 137 2.45 17.87 11.91
CA TYR A 137 1.33 18.75 11.57
C TYR A 137 0.50 19.16 12.78
N ILE A 138 0.32 18.29 13.77
CA ILE A 138 -0.50 18.55 14.97
C ILE A 138 0.05 19.73 15.78
N THR A 139 1.36 19.90 15.84
CA THR A 139 2.05 20.97 16.60
C THR A 139 2.66 22.02 15.69
N ASP A 140 2.53 21.87 14.38
CA ASP A 140 3.19 22.66 13.32
C ASP A 140 4.70 22.86 13.58
N SER A 141 5.35 21.84 14.08
CA SER A 141 6.76 21.87 14.43
C SER A 141 7.58 20.99 13.50
N THR A 142 8.85 21.39 13.31
CA THR A 142 9.84 20.62 12.58
C THR A 142 11.03 20.33 13.46
N PHE A 143 11.58 19.14 13.39
CA PHE A 143 12.78 18.75 14.12
C PHE A 143 13.63 17.82 13.28
N THR A 144 14.92 17.75 13.59
CA THR A 144 15.88 16.90 12.90
C THR A 144 16.21 15.69 13.76
N ILE A 145 16.08 14.50 13.23
CA ILE A 145 16.46 13.26 13.91
C ILE A 145 17.90 12.91 13.54
N PRO A 146 18.76 12.46 14.50
CA PRO A 146 20.10 11.97 14.16
C PRO A 146 20.04 10.88 13.08
N ALA A 147 20.94 10.97 12.09
CA ALA A 147 20.89 10.11 10.87
C ALA A 147 20.72 8.60 11.14
N PRO A 148 21.49 7.96 12.05
CA PRO A 148 21.33 6.53 12.29
C PRO A 148 19.94 6.18 12.84
N LEU A 149 19.42 7.02 13.76
CA LEU A 149 18.11 6.81 14.35
C LEU A 149 17.00 7.03 13.30
N PHE A 150 17.13 8.04 12.44
CA PHE A 150 16.17 8.29 11.35
C PHE A 150 16.10 7.10 10.40
N ILE A 151 17.24 6.56 9.97
CA ILE A 151 17.29 5.42 9.05
C ILE A 151 16.61 4.19 9.67
N ILE A 152 16.86 3.93 10.96
CA ILE A 152 16.21 2.83 11.68
C ILE A 152 14.70 3.05 11.73
N LEU A 153 14.23 4.24 12.13
CA LEU A 153 12.79 4.54 12.25
C LEU A 153 12.09 4.52 10.90
N ALA A 154 12.72 5.07 9.84
CA ALA A 154 12.20 5.00 8.48
C ALA A 154 12.13 3.55 7.98
N GLY A 155 13.17 2.75 8.24
CA GLY A 155 13.16 1.32 7.93
C GLY A 155 12.04 0.56 8.64
N VAL A 156 11.81 0.84 9.93
CA VAL A 156 10.70 0.28 10.72
C VAL A 156 9.35 0.71 10.14
N LEU A 157 9.19 1.98 9.74
CA LEU A 157 7.98 2.47 9.09
C LEU A 157 7.68 1.66 7.82
N VAL A 158 8.67 1.52 6.92
CA VAL A 158 8.49 0.79 5.65
C VAL A 158 8.17 -0.68 5.92
N TRP A 159 8.95 -1.33 6.79
CA TRP A 159 8.72 -2.74 7.16
C TRP A 159 7.33 -2.96 7.76
N THR A 160 6.89 -2.05 8.63
CA THR A 160 5.54 -2.09 9.22
C THR A 160 4.48 -1.92 8.14
N ALA A 161 4.62 -0.91 7.27
CA ALA A 161 3.66 -0.64 6.19
C ALA A 161 3.50 -1.84 5.25
N ILE A 162 4.60 -2.52 4.86
CA ILE A 162 4.55 -3.75 4.06
C ILE A 162 3.69 -4.80 4.75
N ASN A 163 3.99 -5.08 6.01
CA ASN A 163 3.37 -6.20 6.71
C ASN A 163 1.91 -5.94 7.11
N VAL A 164 1.57 -4.74 7.58
CA VAL A 164 0.18 -4.43 7.92
C VAL A 164 -0.72 -4.38 6.69
N THR A 165 -0.22 -3.84 5.56
CA THR A 165 -0.97 -3.81 4.30
C THR A 165 -1.18 -5.22 3.74
N ASN A 166 -0.14 -6.07 3.81
CA ASN A 166 -0.24 -7.47 3.41
C ASN A 166 -1.26 -8.24 4.27
N CYS A 167 -1.25 -8.06 5.59
CA CYS A 167 -2.23 -8.69 6.47
C CYS A 167 -3.67 -8.19 6.26
N THR A 168 -3.86 -6.99 5.72
CA THR A 168 -5.20 -6.42 5.43
C THR A 168 -5.81 -6.98 4.15
N ASP A 169 -5.03 -7.65 3.28
CA ASP A 169 -5.52 -8.28 2.05
C ASP A 169 -6.20 -9.65 2.31
N GLY A 170 -7.22 -9.65 3.16
CA GLY A 170 -7.98 -10.85 3.54
C GLY A 170 -9.46 -10.82 3.17
N VAL A 171 -9.95 -9.71 2.60
CA VAL A 171 -11.35 -9.52 2.17
C VAL A 171 -11.36 -8.84 0.81
N ASP A 172 -12.20 -9.35 -0.10
CA ASP A 172 -12.39 -8.78 -1.44
C ASP A 172 -12.68 -7.26 -1.36
N GLY A 173 -11.81 -6.45 -1.96
CA GLY A 173 -11.93 -4.99 -2.01
C GLY A 173 -11.35 -4.23 -0.79
N LEU A 174 -11.07 -4.88 0.34
CA LEU A 174 -10.69 -4.17 1.58
C LEU A 174 -9.37 -3.43 1.47
N CYS A 175 -8.29 -4.14 1.17
CA CYS A 175 -6.94 -3.56 1.11
C CYS A 175 -6.88 -2.42 0.10
N GLY A 176 -7.39 -2.64 -1.12
CA GLY A 176 -7.42 -1.63 -2.18
C GLY A 176 -8.20 -0.38 -1.79
N SER A 177 -9.39 -0.52 -1.20
CA SER A 177 -10.22 0.61 -0.77
C SER A 177 -9.56 1.42 0.33
N LEU A 178 -8.96 0.77 1.32
CA LEU A 178 -8.26 1.47 2.41
C LEU A 178 -7.03 2.22 1.88
N VAL A 179 -6.23 1.59 1.02
CA VAL A 179 -5.06 2.25 0.41
C VAL A 179 -5.49 3.47 -0.42
N MET A 180 -6.53 3.36 -1.26
CA MET A 180 -7.06 4.51 -2.01
C MET A 180 -7.50 5.65 -1.10
N THR A 181 -8.14 5.32 0.03
CA THR A 181 -8.58 6.32 1.02
C THR A 181 -7.40 7.09 1.62
N VAL A 182 -6.25 6.45 1.77
CA VAL A 182 -5.01 7.08 2.26
C VAL A 182 -4.31 7.88 1.16
N LEU A 183 -4.28 7.37 -0.08
CA LEU A 183 -3.58 8.03 -1.20
C LEU A 183 -4.16 9.39 -1.55
N LEU A 184 -5.48 9.57 -1.44
CA LEU A 184 -6.13 10.82 -1.82
C LEU A 184 -5.63 12.02 -1.00
N PRO A 185 -5.70 12.04 0.34
CA PRO A 185 -5.13 13.14 1.13
C PRO A 185 -3.60 13.22 1.00
N LEU A 186 -2.88 12.12 0.86
CA LEU A 186 -1.44 12.15 0.62
C LEU A 186 -1.07 12.91 -0.65
N ALA A 187 -1.89 12.81 -1.71
CA ALA A 187 -1.65 13.57 -2.93
C ALA A 187 -1.65 15.09 -2.69
N PHE A 188 -2.49 15.58 -1.78
CA PHE A 188 -2.46 16.99 -1.38
C PHE A 188 -1.26 17.32 -0.50
N MET A 189 -0.83 16.41 0.38
CA MET A 189 0.28 16.64 1.30
C MET A 189 1.65 16.67 0.61
N VAL A 190 1.85 15.93 -0.48
CA VAL A 190 3.12 15.90 -1.22
C VAL A 190 3.29 17.07 -2.19
N THR A 191 2.29 17.93 -2.37
CA THR A 191 2.32 19.08 -3.28
C THR A 191 3.22 20.22 -2.79
N LYS A 192 4.49 19.94 -2.54
CA LYS A 192 5.44 20.98 -2.13
C LYS A 192 5.97 21.81 -3.31
N SER A 193 6.11 21.20 -4.49
CA SER A 193 6.74 21.79 -5.68
C SER A 193 5.80 22.00 -6.86
N GLY A 194 4.51 21.67 -6.71
CA GLY A 194 3.51 21.87 -7.75
C GLY A 194 2.65 20.66 -8.07
N ALA A 195 1.80 20.79 -9.09
CA ALA A 195 0.85 19.75 -9.50
C ALA A 195 1.52 18.42 -9.92
N ALA A 196 2.80 18.46 -10.31
CA ALA A 196 3.55 17.26 -10.67
C ALA A 196 3.66 16.27 -9.52
N ASP A 197 3.84 16.75 -8.28
CA ASP A 197 4.02 15.88 -7.13
C ASP A 197 2.77 15.06 -6.83
N MET A 198 1.57 15.58 -7.16
CA MET A 198 0.31 14.85 -7.02
C MET A 198 0.21 13.65 -7.98
N LEU A 199 0.90 13.68 -9.12
CA LEU A 199 0.76 12.67 -10.15
C LEU A 199 1.11 11.27 -9.63
N LEU A 200 2.18 11.15 -8.84
CA LEU A 200 2.65 9.85 -8.38
C LEU A 200 1.59 9.09 -7.55
N PRO A 201 1.04 9.64 -6.46
CA PRO A 201 -0.04 8.99 -5.73
C PRO A 201 -1.34 8.90 -6.53
N MET A 202 -1.63 9.85 -7.45
CA MET A 202 -2.85 9.79 -8.28
C MET A 202 -2.77 8.70 -9.35
N ILE A 203 -1.62 8.46 -9.98
CA ILE A 203 -1.41 7.35 -10.91
C ILE A 203 -1.65 6.02 -10.17
N MET A 204 -1.10 5.85 -8.96
CA MET A 204 -1.36 4.66 -8.16
C MET A 204 -2.84 4.54 -7.79
N PHE A 205 -3.48 5.63 -7.39
CA PHE A 205 -4.90 5.68 -7.04
C PHE A 205 -5.78 5.16 -8.19
N VAL A 206 -5.63 5.70 -9.41
CA VAL A 206 -6.47 5.29 -10.55
C VAL A 206 -6.14 3.89 -11.04
N THR A 207 -4.87 3.46 -10.93
CA THR A 207 -4.45 2.09 -11.25
C THR A 207 -5.08 1.09 -10.29
N LEU A 208 -5.13 1.46 -9.01
CA LEU A 208 -5.78 0.65 -7.98
C LEU A 208 -7.30 0.66 -8.11
N ALA A 209 -7.91 1.78 -8.56
CA ALA A 209 -9.33 1.84 -8.91
C ALA A 209 -9.68 0.87 -10.05
N ALA A 210 -8.81 0.78 -11.08
CA ALA A 210 -8.98 -0.20 -12.15
C ALA A 210 -8.89 -1.65 -11.62
N TYR A 211 -8.01 -1.93 -10.66
CA TYR A 211 -7.94 -3.22 -9.99
C TYR A 211 -9.22 -3.52 -9.17
N LEU A 212 -9.69 -2.55 -8.38
CA LEU A 212 -10.89 -2.72 -7.56
C LEU A 212 -12.15 -3.01 -8.39
N TRP A 213 -12.22 -2.55 -9.64
CA TRP A 213 -13.30 -2.94 -10.56
C TRP A 213 -13.47 -4.46 -10.66
N PHE A 214 -12.37 -5.21 -10.57
CA PHE A 214 -12.38 -6.67 -10.65
C PHE A 214 -12.30 -7.35 -9.28
N ASN A 215 -11.86 -6.64 -8.25
CA ASN A 215 -11.67 -7.22 -6.91
C ASN A 215 -12.81 -6.90 -5.94
N CYS A 216 -13.77 -6.03 -6.27
CA CYS A 216 -14.98 -5.87 -5.45
C CYS A 216 -15.73 -7.21 -5.31
N SER A 217 -16.35 -7.43 -4.15
CA SER A 217 -17.03 -8.69 -3.84
C SER A 217 -18.29 -8.90 -4.71
N PRO A 218 -18.45 -10.07 -5.36
CA PRO A 218 -17.56 -11.23 -5.40
C PRO A 218 -16.39 -11.03 -6.37
N SER A 219 -15.17 -11.16 -5.88
CA SER A 219 -13.97 -10.83 -6.68
C SER A 219 -13.76 -11.79 -7.85
N GLN A 220 -13.21 -11.26 -8.95
CA GLN A 220 -12.78 -12.02 -10.12
C GLN A 220 -11.29 -12.38 -10.10
N MET A 221 -10.50 -11.69 -9.26
CA MET A 221 -9.07 -11.91 -9.07
C MET A 221 -8.60 -11.36 -7.72
N LEU A 222 -7.47 -11.85 -7.22
CA LEU A 222 -6.87 -11.46 -5.95
C LEU A 222 -5.53 -10.76 -6.21
N MET A 223 -5.22 -9.68 -5.43
CA MET A 223 -3.95 -8.99 -5.61
C MET A 223 -2.75 -9.83 -5.18
N GLY A 224 -2.92 -10.65 -4.15
CA GLY A 224 -1.88 -11.47 -3.57
C GLY A 224 -0.79 -10.68 -2.85
N ASP A 225 0.23 -11.39 -2.39
CA ASP A 225 1.42 -10.79 -1.78
C ASP A 225 2.12 -9.84 -2.76
N ALA A 226 2.02 -10.11 -4.07
CA ALA A 226 2.52 -9.23 -5.13
C ALA A 226 1.96 -7.80 -5.04
N GLY A 227 0.65 -7.66 -4.83
CA GLY A 227 0.00 -6.35 -4.77
C GLY A 227 0.14 -5.70 -3.40
N SER A 228 -0.23 -6.42 -2.35
CA SER A 228 -0.33 -5.87 -1.01
C SER A 228 1.02 -5.39 -0.45
N ARG A 229 2.12 -6.12 -0.72
CA ARG A 229 3.47 -5.71 -0.30
C ARG A 229 3.96 -4.48 -1.05
N ALA A 230 3.75 -4.43 -2.38
CA ALA A 230 4.09 -3.26 -3.19
C ALA A 230 3.31 -2.00 -2.74
N LEU A 231 2.03 -2.15 -2.41
CA LEU A 231 1.21 -1.05 -1.89
C LEU A 231 1.71 -0.56 -0.53
N GLY A 232 2.12 -1.47 0.37
CA GLY A 232 2.72 -1.10 1.65
C GLY A 232 4.01 -0.31 1.49
N VAL A 233 4.91 -0.75 0.60
CA VAL A 233 6.14 -0.01 0.23
C VAL A 233 5.79 1.37 -0.32
N PHE A 234 4.86 1.44 -1.26
CA PHE A 234 4.47 2.69 -1.89
C PHE A 234 3.87 3.70 -0.90
N LEU A 235 2.99 3.26 0.00
CA LEU A 235 2.46 4.10 1.07
C LEU A 235 3.57 4.67 1.94
N ALA A 236 4.52 3.84 2.39
CA ALA A 236 5.63 4.30 3.22
C ALA A 236 6.49 5.36 2.51
N ILE A 237 6.80 5.18 1.22
CA ILE A 237 7.50 6.16 0.39
C ILE A 237 6.71 7.48 0.37
N MET A 238 5.40 7.42 0.15
CA MET A 238 4.57 8.62 0.11
C MET A 238 4.56 9.37 1.44
N PHE A 239 4.46 8.68 2.57
CA PHE A 239 4.56 9.31 3.89
C PHE A 239 5.94 9.93 4.14
N LEU A 240 7.01 9.30 3.74
CA LEU A 240 8.35 9.88 3.81
C LEU A 240 8.43 11.16 2.94
N LYS A 241 7.92 11.13 1.70
CA LYS A 241 7.95 12.29 0.79
C LYS A 241 7.12 13.49 1.29
N THR A 242 6.16 13.30 2.18
CA THR A 242 5.50 14.43 2.88
C THR A 242 6.40 15.11 3.92
N ALA A 243 7.58 14.57 4.21
CA ALA A 243 8.42 14.89 5.37
C ALA A 243 7.70 14.74 6.74
N ALA A 244 6.56 14.04 6.77
CA ALA A 244 5.77 13.81 7.98
C ALA A 244 5.48 12.30 8.17
N PRO A 245 6.52 11.46 8.36
CA PRO A 245 6.35 10.00 8.44
C PRO A 245 5.42 9.56 9.57
N PHE A 246 5.32 10.34 10.66
CA PHE A 246 4.38 10.06 11.76
C PHE A 246 2.90 10.19 11.36
N ALA A 247 2.59 10.91 10.27
CA ALA A 247 1.23 10.97 9.73
C ALA A 247 0.72 9.59 9.28
N PHE A 248 1.62 8.63 9.03
CA PHE A 248 1.25 7.24 8.75
C PHE A 248 0.35 6.65 9.85
N ILE A 249 0.62 6.98 11.12
CA ILE A 249 -0.15 6.43 12.25
C ILE A 249 -1.63 6.78 12.15
N PRO A 250 -2.07 8.06 12.14
CA PRO A 250 -3.50 8.39 12.02
C PRO A 250 -4.04 8.10 10.62
N MET A 251 -3.30 8.42 9.55
CA MET A 251 -3.83 8.34 8.19
C MET A 251 -3.93 6.91 7.63
N ALA A 252 -3.28 5.93 8.24
CA ALA A 252 -3.41 4.51 7.90
C ALA A 252 -3.87 3.68 9.12
N ILE A 253 -4.53 4.30 10.11
CA ILE A 253 -4.83 3.66 11.39
C ILE A 253 -5.67 2.38 11.22
N VAL A 254 -6.61 2.35 10.28
CA VAL A 254 -7.44 1.16 10.07
C VAL A 254 -6.61 0.02 9.49
N ILE A 255 -5.70 0.29 8.55
CA ILE A 255 -4.74 -0.70 8.02
C ILE A 255 -3.83 -1.22 9.14
N ILE A 256 -3.32 -0.29 9.98
CA ILE A 256 -2.44 -0.61 11.11
C ILE A 256 -3.16 -1.49 12.13
N LEU A 257 -4.39 -1.15 12.50
CA LEU A 257 -5.15 -1.93 13.48
C LEU A 257 -5.59 -3.27 12.89
N ASP A 258 -6.07 -3.29 11.65
CA ASP A 258 -6.53 -4.52 11.02
C ASP A 258 -5.40 -5.55 10.88
N GLY A 259 -4.31 -5.18 10.21
CA GLY A 259 -3.17 -6.07 9.99
C GLY A 259 -2.21 -6.15 11.18
N GLY A 260 -1.93 -5.02 11.85
CA GLY A 260 -0.90 -4.91 12.87
C GLY A 260 -1.23 -5.61 14.18
N LEU A 261 -2.50 -5.64 14.61
CA LEU A 261 -2.88 -6.36 15.84
C LEU A 261 -2.58 -7.87 15.74
N GLY A 262 -2.69 -8.44 14.53
CA GLY A 262 -2.28 -9.83 14.30
C GLY A 262 -0.79 -10.04 14.51
N LEU A 263 0.03 -9.14 13.96
CA LEU A 263 1.49 -9.17 14.11
C LEU A 263 1.91 -8.98 15.58
N LEU A 264 1.29 -8.03 16.28
CA LEU A 264 1.51 -7.83 17.72
C LEU A 264 1.17 -9.08 18.51
N LYS A 265 -0.01 -9.66 18.29
CA LYS A 265 -0.46 -10.88 18.97
C LYS A 265 0.52 -12.05 18.78
N LEU A 266 0.99 -12.24 17.55
CA LEU A 266 1.99 -13.27 17.24
C LEU A 266 3.33 -12.98 17.90
N SER A 267 3.77 -11.72 17.90
CA SER A 267 5.04 -11.30 18.52
C SER A 267 5.02 -11.49 20.04
N PHE A 268 3.94 -11.11 20.73
CA PHE A 268 3.80 -11.30 22.17
C PHE A 268 3.78 -12.78 22.55
N ARG A 269 3.09 -13.62 21.75
CA ARG A 269 3.07 -15.08 21.98
C ARG A 269 4.43 -15.71 21.74
N ARG A 270 5.16 -15.30 20.70
CA ARG A 270 6.42 -15.92 20.27
C ARG A 270 7.61 -15.46 21.12
N PHE A 271 7.75 -14.15 21.34
CA PHE A 271 8.93 -13.57 21.98
C PHE A 271 8.75 -13.38 23.48
N LEU A 272 7.58 -12.91 23.91
CA LEU A 272 7.29 -12.66 25.34
C LEU A 272 6.60 -13.86 26.02
N LYS A 273 6.25 -14.91 25.25
CA LYS A 273 5.58 -16.12 25.73
C LYS A 273 4.24 -15.86 26.47
N ILE A 274 3.61 -14.70 26.23
CA ILE A 274 2.32 -14.33 26.81
C ILE A 274 1.22 -14.99 25.97
N LYS A 275 0.75 -16.16 26.39
CA LYS A 275 -0.21 -16.97 25.61
C LYS A 275 -1.59 -16.34 25.48
N ASN A 276 -2.06 -15.62 26.50
CA ASN A 276 -3.44 -15.09 26.57
C ASN A 276 -3.56 -13.64 26.09
N PHE A 277 -2.49 -13.07 25.50
CA PHE A 277 -2.55 -11.71 24.96
C PHE A 277 -3.62 -11.61 23.85
N MET A 278 -4.61 -10.76 24.07
CA MET A 278 -5.74 -10.53 23.14
C MET A 278 -6.52 -11.81 22.80
N GLU A 279 -6.74 -12.73 23.76
CA GLU A 279 -7.39 -14.02 23.51
C GLU A 279 -8.81 -13.87 22.95
N GLY A 280 -9.58 -12.88 23.43
CA GLY A 280 -10.95 -12.60 22.98
C GLY A 280 -11.04 -11.92 21.61
N ILE A 281 -9.94 -11.48 21.02
CA ILE A 281 -9.91 -10.77 19.72
C ILE A 281 -9.30 -11.66 18.66
N ARG A 282 -10.09 -12.01 17.64
CA ARG A 282 -9.59 -12.67 16.44
C ARG A 282 -8.81 -11.64 15.60
N THR A 283 -7.70 -12.05 15.05
CA THR A 283 -6.87 -11.20 14.18
C THR A 283 -6.62 -11.91 12.85
N PRO A 284 -6.60 -11.18 11.73
CA PRO A 284 -6.84 -9.73 11.58
C PRO A 284 -8.25 -9.28 12.02
N LEU A 285 -8.49 -7.94 12.18
CA LEU A 285 -9.79 -7.45 12.68
C LEU A 285 -10.94 -7.69 11.71
N HIS A 286 -10.69 -7.69 10.39
CA HIS A 286 -11.70 -8.03 9.40
C HIS A 286 -12.26 -9.46 9.63
N ASP A 287 -11.44 -10.40 10.10
CA ASP A 287 -11.89 -11.75 10.46
C ASP A 287 -12.72 -11.75 11.76
N HIS A 288 -12.37 -10.89 12.71
CA HIS A 288 -13.18 -10.68 13.90
C HIS A 288 -14.57 -10.11 13.56
N ALA A 289 -14.60 -9.12 12.67
CA ALA A 289 -15.84 -8.52 12.19
C ALA A 289 -16.75 -9.56 11.50
N ARG A 290 -16.18 -10.40 10.64
CA ARG A 290 -16.93 -11.46 9.93
C ARG A 290 -17.42 -12.57 10.86
N LYS A 291 -16.52 -13.17 11.65
CA LYS A 291 -16.83 -14.37 12.46
C LYS A 291 -17.50 -14.06 13.78
N ASN A 292 -17.11 -12.99 14.46
CA ASN A 292 -17.60 -12.69 15.80
C ASN A 292 -18.76 -11.68 15.80
N LYS A 293 -18.83 -10.81 14.77
CA LYS A 293 -19.89 -9.79 14.65
C LYS A 293 -20.89 -10.08 13.53
N GLY A 294 -20.68 -11.13 12.72
CA GLY A 294 -21.58 -11.51 11.63
C GLY A 294 -21.64 -10.52 10.47
N TRP A 295 -20.59 -9.70 10.28
CA TRP A 295 -20.57 -8.73 9.18
C TRP A 295 -20.30 -9.43 7.84
N SER A 296 -21.00 -9.00 6.79
CA SER A 296 -20.67 -9.41 5.42
C SER A 296 -19.35 -8.76 4.95
N ASP A 297 -18.74 -9.31 3.90
CA ASP A 297 -17.52 -8.76 3.30
C ASP A 297 -17.73 -7.29 2.88
N THR A 298 -18.87 -6.98 2.24
CA THR A 298 -19.23 -5.60 1.87
C THR A 298 -19.35 -4.68 3.09
N GLN A 299 -19.96 -5.16 4.20
CA GLN A 299 -20.05 -4.37 5.42
C GLN A 299 -18.68 -4.10 6.04
N VAL A 300 -17.75 -5.07 5.98
CA VAL A 300 -16.38 -4.87 6.46
C VAL A 300 -15.70 -3.78 5.63
N VAL A 301 -15.70 -3.91 4.30
CA VAL A 301 -15.07 -2.94 3.40
C VAL A 301 -15.63 -1.54 3.61
N ILE A 302 -16.94 -1.38 3.54
CA ILE A 302 -17.58 -0.05 3.65
C ILE A 302 -17.32 0.57 5.02
N ARG A 303 -17.53 -0.16 6.12
CA ARG A 303 -17.38 0.38 7.47
C ARG A 303 -15.94 0.74 7.80
N PHE A 304 -14.97 -0.10 7.42
CA PHE A 304 -13.55 0.20 7.62
C PHE A 304 -13.11 1.40 6.77
N THR A 305 -13.59 1.49 5.53
CA THR A 305 -13.33 2.65 4.66
C THR A 305 -13.92 3.94 5.24
N ILE A 306 -15.17 3.91 5.74
CA ILE A 306 -15.80 5.07 6.41
C ILE A 306 -14.96 5.53 7.60
N LEU A 307 -14.54 4.59 8.47
CA LEU A 307 -13.71 4.93 9.63
C LEU A 307 -12.40 5.59 9.20
N GLN A 308 -11.73 5.05 8.16
CA GLN A 308 -10.48 5.62 7.66
C GLN A 308 -10.70 7.01 7.04
N ILE A 309 -11.80 7.21 6.28
CA ILE A 309 -12.16 8.53 5.72
C ILE A 309 -12.34 9.55 6.84
N ILE A 310 -13.09 9.22 7.88
CA ILE A 310 -13.33 10.14 9.01
C ILE A 310 -12.01 10.56 9.67
N VAL A 311 -11.13 9.58 9.97
CA VAL A 311 -9.84 9.89 10.58
C VAL A 311 -8.97 10.75 9.64
N ASN A 312 -8.95 10.45 8.35
CA ASN A 312 -8.21 11.24 7.38
C ASN A 312 -8.73 12.67 7.26
N LEU A 313 -10.04 12.87 7.23
CA LEU A 313 -10.63 14.22 7.22
C LEU A 313 -10.30 15.00 8.50
N CYS A 314 -10.39 14.36 9.67
CA CYS A 314 -10.00 14.97 10.93
C CYS A 314 -8.51 15.34 10.94
N PHE A 315 -7.62 14.47 10.42
CA PHE A 315 -6.19 14.75 10.36
C PHE A 315 -5.88 15.87 9.36
N MET A 316 -6.54 15.90 8.22
CA MET A 316 -6.34 16.95 7.20
C MET A 316 -6.69 18.35 7.72
N ALA A 317 -7.54 18.48 8.73
CA ALA A 317 -7.78 19.77 9.39
C ALA A 317 -6.54 20.37 10.07
N PHE A 318 -5.51 19.57 10.38
CA PHE A 318 -4.22 20.04 10.87
C PHE A 318 -3.22 20.32 9.73
N VAL A 319 -3.52 19.91 8.52
CA VAL A 319 -2.64 20.06 7.34
C VAL A 319 -2.99 21.31 6.54
N LEU A 320 -4.28 21.65 6.47
CA LEU A 320 -4.86 22.80 5.76
C LEU A 320 -4.82 24.05 6.59
#